data_33fc75b9aadec5f1a043eb76424279a9
#
_entry.id   33fc75b9aadec5f1a043eb76424279a9
#
_cell.length_a   1.000
_cell.length_b   1.000
_cell.length_c   1.000
_cell.angle_alpha   90.00
_cell.angle_beta   90.00
_cell.angle_gamma   90.00
#
_symmetry.space_group_name_H-M   'P 1'
#
loop_
_entity.id
_entity.type
_entity.pdbx_description
1 polymer ?
#
loop_
_entity_poly.entity_id
_entity_poly.type
_entity_poly.pdbx_seq_one_letter_code
_entity_poly.pdbx_strand_id
1 'polypeptide(L)'
;MQEQTEKQNIKISVRNLVEFILRSGDIDNRKSRVMQAEAMQEGSRVHRKIQRRMGASYHAEVPLKIEIPRENYQFVIEGRADGIIKEELITIDEIKGIYMDLSYLEGPVTVHLAQAKCYAYMYAQKERFAPDVQMGVQMTYCNLDTEEIRRFVSHYTVQELADWFLGIVAEYEKWADFQYQWRCKRQASIQKLEFPFDYREGQRELASDVYRTIYRKKNLF
;
A
#
# COMPACT_ATOMS: atom_id res chain seq x y z
N MET A 1 -9.56 9.97 35.63
CA MET A 1 -8.61 9.63 34.54
C MET A 1 -9.44 8.87 33.50
N GLN A 2 -9.79 9.52 32.40
CA GLN A 2 -10.44 8.83 31.26
C GLN A 2 -9.34 8.00 30.60
N GLU A 3 -9.51 6.67 30.62
CA GLU A 3 -8.73 5.78 29.75
C GLU A 3 -8.95 6.25 28.30
N GLN A 4 -7.92 6.80 27.72
CA GLN A 4 -7.88 6.99 26.25
C GLN A 4 -7.88 5.58 25.64
N THR A 5 -9.07 5.10 25.31
CA THR A 5 -9.24 3.86 24.55
C THR A 5 -8.47 4.07 23.24
N GLU A 6 -7.38 3.36 23.06
CA GLU A 6 -6.53 3.42 21.85
C GLU A 6 -7.44 3.12 20.65
N LYS A 7 -7.63 4.13 19.77
CA LYS A 7 -8.49 3.97 18.59
C LYS A 7 -7.98 2.81 17.75
N GLN A 8 -8.87 1.96 17.31
CA GLN A 8 -8.53 0.83 16.46
C GLN A 8 -7.96 1.31 15.13
N ASN A 9 -6.82 0.75 14.71
CA ASN A 9 -6.22 1.06 13.41
C ASN A 9 -6.81 0.16 12.30
N ILE A 10 -7.31 0.78 11.23
CA ILE A 10 -7.60 0.12 9.96
C ILE A 10 -6.46 0.45 9.01
N LYS A 11 -5.65 -0.57 8.66
CA LYS A 11 -4.45 -0.39 7.85
C LYS A 11 -4.65 -0.93 6.44
N ILE A 12 -4.18 -0.16 5.47
CA ILE A 12 -4.09 -0.59 4.07
C ILE A 12 -2.80 -0.07 3.44
N SER A 13 -2.19 -0.87 2.56
CA SER A 13 -1.07 -0.37 1.75
C SER A 13 -1.57 0.50 0.60
N VAL A 14 -0.74 1.46 0.16
CA VAL A 14 -1.03 2.29 -1.02
C VAL A 14 -1.40 1.41 -2.21
N ARG A 15 -0.61 0.36 -2.47
CA ARG A 15 -0.88 -0.58 -3.57
C ARG A 15 -2.27 -1.20 -3.48
N ASN A 16 -2.62 -1.75 -2.33
CA ASN A 16 -3.92 -2.40 -2.14
C ASN A 16 -5.08 -1.40 -2.24
N LEU A 17 -4.89 -0.16 -1.77
CA LEU A 17 -5.88 0.90 -1.87
C LEU A 17 -6.20 1.23 -3.33
N VAL A 18 -5.17 1.52 -4.13
CA VAL A 18 -5.38 1.89 -5.54
C VAL A 18 -5.86 0.72 -6.39
N GLU A 19 -5.35 -0.50 -6.15
CA GLU A 19 -5.84 -1.72 -6.82
C GLU A 19 -7.30 -2.00 -6.48
N PHE A 20 -7.72 -1.77 -5.23
CA PHE A 20 -9.11 -2.00 -4.82
C PHE A 20 -10.08 -1.02 -5.48
N ILE A 21 -9.72 0.26 -5.58
CA ILE A 21 -10.62 1.31 -6.08
C ILE A 21 -10.57 1.45 -7.60
N LEU A 22 -9.38 1.31 -8.21
CA LEU A 22 -9.16 1.65 -9.62
C LEU A 22 -8.95 0.43 -10.52
N ARG A 23 -8.99 -0.78 -9.96
CA ARG A 23 -8.85 -1.99 -10.76
C ARG A 23 -10.02 -2.11 -11.72
N SER A 24 -9.72 -2.26 -12.99
CA SER A 24 -10.69 -2.43 -14.06
C SER A 24 -10.28 -3.60 -14.96
N GLY A 25 -11.22 -4.11 -15.74
CA GLY A 25 -11.03 -5.24 -16.65
C GLY A 25 -11.50 -6.58 -16.05
N ASP A 26 -11.34 -7.62 -16.84
CA ASP A 26 -11.77 -8.98 -16.48
C ASP A 26 -10.81 -9.65 -15.49
N ILE A 27 -11.31 -10.63 -14.76
CA ILE A 27 -10.50 -11.48 -13.89
C ILE A 27 -9.68 -12.43 -14.77
N ASP A 28 -8.36 -12.24 -14.77
CA ASP A 28 -7.43 -13.13 -15.46
C ASP A 28 -6.70 -14.02 -14.44
N ASN A 29 -7.03 -15.31 -14.41
CA ASN A 29 -6.41 -16.31 -13.55
C ASN A 29 -5.49 -17.28 -14.29
N ARG A 30 -5.13 -17.00 -15.55
CA ARG A 30 -4.29 -17.86 -16.40
C ARG A 30 -2.82 -17.92 -15.94
N LYS A 31 -2.36 -16.99 -15.11
CA LYS A 31 -0.98 -16.97 -14.62
C LYS A 31 -0.79 -17.95 -13.46
N SER A 32 0.17 -18.86 -13.59
CA SER A 32 0.55 -19.76 -12.50
C SER A 32 1.28 -19.00 -11.37
N ARG A 33 1.21 -19.53 -10.13
CA ARG A 33 1.95 -18.97 -8.98
C ARG A 33 3.47 -18.94 -9.20
N VAL A 34 4.02 -19.89 -9.95
CA VAL A 34 5.44 -19.97 -10.27
C VAL A 34 5.87 -18.79 -11.14
N MET A 35 5.12 -18.52 -12.22
CA MET A 35 5.39 -17.35 -13.08
C MET A 35 5.26 -16.02 -12.33
N GLN A 36 4.36 -15.93 -11.33
CA GLN A 36 4.26 -14.74 -10.50
C GLN A 36 5.48 -14.53 -9.59
N ALA A 37 6.01 -15.60 -9.00
CA ALA A 37 7.18 -15.52 -8.12
C ALA A 37 8.44 -15.12 -8.92
N GLU A 38 8.65 -15.68 -10.09
CA GLU A 38 9.75 -15.33 -10.99
C GLU A 38 9.64 -13.86 -11.45
N ALA A 39 8.46 -13.42 -11.87
CA ALA A 39 8.22 -12.03 -12.26
C ALA A 39 8.47 -11.04 -11.10
N MET A 40 8.14 -11.41 -9.85
CA MET A 40 8.43 -10.59 -8.67
C MET A 40 9.93 -10.49 -8.38
N GLN A 41 10.68 -11.58 -8.53
CA GLN A 41 12.14 -11.58 -8.34
C GLN A 41 12.81 -10.72 -9.40
N GLU A 42 12.42 -10.91 -10.65
CA GLU A 42 12.97 -10.15 -11.77
C GLU A 42 12.62 -8.66 -11.66
N GLY A 43 11.38 -8.33 -11.32
CA GLY A 43 10.97 -6.96 -11.02
C GLY A 43 11.84 -6.33 -9.93
N SER A 44 12.08 -7.03 -8.82
CA SER A 44 12.94 -6.54 -7.73
C SER A 44 14.40 -6.37 -8.16
N ARG A 45 14.90 -7.20 -9.07
CA ARG A 45 16.25 -7.07 -9.64
C ARG A 45 16.35 -5.80 -10.47
N VAL A 46 15.37 -5.57 -11.35
CA VAL A 46 15.31 -4.41 -12.23
C VAL A 46 15.17 -3.12 -11.44
N HIS A 47 14.31 -3.05 -10.43
CA HIS A 47 14.20 -1.88 -9.56
C HIS A 47 15.57 -1.49 -8.99
N ARG A 48 16.27 -2.42 -8.35
CA ARG A 48 17.61 -2.17 -7.78
C ARG A 48 18.62 -1.74 -8.82
N LYS A 49 18.53 -2.28 -10.05
CA LYS A 49 19.44 -1.93 -11.14
C LYS A 49 19.21 -0.48 -11.61
N ILE A 50 17.94 -0.08 -11.75
CA ILE A 50 17.56 1.29 -12.11
C ILE A 50 17.99 2.26 -11.01
N GLN A 51 17.62 1.99 -9.77
CA GLN A 51 17.94 2.83 -8.61
C GLN A 51 19.45 3.08 -8.46
N ARG A 52 20.30 2.06 -8.68
CA ARG A 52 21.75 2.18 -8.62
C ARG A 52 22.37 3.06 -9.73
N ARG A 53 21.66 3.26 -10.84
CA ARG A 53 22.09 4.09 -11.96
C ARG A 53 21.65 5.54 -11.83
N MET A 54 20.80 5.83 -10.85
CA MET A 54 20.34 7.18 -10.56
C MET A 54 21.41 7.96 -9.81
N GLY A 55 21.40 9.28 -9.97
CA GLY A 55 22.36 10.18 -9.34
C GLY A 55 22.17 10.37 -7.83
N ALA A 56 23.00 11.23 -7.23
CA ALA A 56 23.00 11.50 -5.80
C ALA A 56 21.68 12.15 -5.28
N SER A 57 20.92 12.81 -6.15
CA SER A 57 19.61 13.39 -5.84
C SER A 57 18.49 12.35 -5.68
N TYR A 58 18.75 11.08 -6.02
CA TYR A 58 17.77 10.01 -5.97
C TYR A 58 17.79 9.28 -4.62
N HIS A 59 16.67 9.31 -3.91
CA HIS A 59 16.47 8.59 -2.66
C HIS A 59 15.57 7.38 -2.89
N ALA A 60 16.16 6.18 -2.87
CA ALA A 60 15.46 4.93 -3.12
C ALA A 60 14.70 4.44 -1.89
N GLU A 61 13.61 3.68 -2.12
CA GLU A 61 12.90 2.89 -1.12
C GLU A 61 12.43 3.71 0.10
N VAL A 62 11.81 4.87 -0.14
CA VAL A 62 11.41 5.81 0.92
C VAL A 62 10.09 5.37 1.56
N PRO A 63 10.08 5.01 2.87
CA PRO A 63 8.85 4.67 3.57
C PRO A 63 7.99 5.91 3.80
N LEU A 64 6.71 5.78 3.49
CA LEU A 64 5.72 6.83 3.65
C LEU A 64 4.49 6.28 4.37
N LYS A 65 3.91 7.10 5.24
CA LYS A 65 2.73 6.77 6.02
C LYS A 65 1.90 8.03 6.21
N ILE A 66 0.58 7.88 6.11
CA ILE A 66 -0.37 8.91 6.49
C ILE A 66 -1.43 8.31 7.40
N GLU A 67 -1.83 9.06 8.41
CA GLU A 67 -2.83 8.68 9.40
C GLU A 67 -4.00 9.66 9.31
N ILE A 68 -5.18 9.13 9.04
CA ILE A 68 -6.40 9.93 8.88
C ILE A 68 -7.33 9.56 10.04
N PRO A 69 -7.50 10.45 11.02
CA PRO A 69 -8.36 10.19 12.16
C PRO A 69 -9.84 10.15 11.73
N ARG A 70 -10.58 9.18 12.28
CA ARG A 70 -12.03 9.06 12.21
C ARG A 70 -12.61 9.03 13.62
N GLU A 71 -13.92 9.11 13.71
CA GLU A 71 -14.61 9.10 15.01
C GLU A 71 -14.27 7.84 15.83
N ASN A 72 -14.41 6.67 15.21
CA ASN A 72 -14.33 5.38 15.89
C ASN A 72 -13.01 4.63 15.68
N TYR A 73 -12.21 5.01 14.67
CA TYR A 73 -10.94 4.36 14.32
C TYR A 73 -9.96 5.35 13.71
N GLN A 74 -8.75 4.90 13.49
CA GLN A 74 -7.73 5.61 12.71
C GLN A 74 -7.47 4.86 11.42
N PHE A 75 -7.59 5.54 10.29
CA PHE A 75 -7.28 4.97 9.00
C PHE A 75 -5.81 5.22 8.68
N VAL A 76 -5.06 4.15 8.45
CA VAL A 76 -3.62 4.20 8.24
C VAL A 76 -3.30 3.70 6.84
N ILE A 77 -2.76 4.58 6.01
CA ILE A 77 -2.30 4.26 4.66
C ILE A 77 -0.78 4.32 4.67
N GLU A 78 -0.13 3.25 4.27
CA GLU A 78 1.32 3.14 4.29
C GLU A 78 1.86 2.46 3.04
N GLY A 79 3.12 2.76 2.72
CA GLY A 79 3.81 2.14 1.61
C GLY A 79 5.24 2.63 1.49
N ARG A 80 5.87 2.29 0.39
CA ARG A 80 7.26 2.65 0.13
C ARG A 80 7.37 3.09 -1.32
N ALA A 81 7.71 4.36 -1.54
CA ALA A 81 7.99 4.89 -2.86
C ALA A 81 9.29 4.30 -3.39
N ASP A 82 9.31 3.86 -4.64
CA ASP A 82 10.50 3.28 -5.28
C ASP A 82 11.64 4.29 -5.32
N GLY A 83 11.32 5.57 -5.58
CA GLY A 83 12.31 6.64 -5.56
C GLY A 83 11.72 8.04 -5.40
N ILE A 84 12.53 8.93 -4.85
CA ILE A 84 12.27 10.37 -4.78
C ILE A 84 13.48 11.11 -5.33
N ILE A 85 13.29 11.87 -6.40
CA ILE A 85 14.29 12.73 -7.00
C ILE A 85 14.17 14.11 -6.33
N LYS A 86 15.25 14.54 -5.67
CA LYS A 86 15.31 15.82 -4.97
C LYS A 86 16.17 16.80 -5.75
N GLU A 87 15.56 17.46 -6.72
CA GLU A 87 16.13 18.53 -7.55
C GLU A 87 15.27 19.79 -7.42
N GLU A 88 15.32 20.71 -8.36
CA GLU A 88 14.47 21.91 -8.36
C GLU A 88 12.99 21.54 -8.26
N LEU A 89 12.58 20.49 -8.96
CA LEU A 89 11.26 19.89 -8.84
C LEU A 89 11.37 18.54 -8.13
N ILE A 90 10.78 18.43 -6.96
CA ILE A 90 10.67 17.16 -6.27
C ILE A 90 9.77 16.21 -7.08
N THR A 91 10.34 15.07 -7.49
CA THR A 91 9.63 14.10 -8.33
C THR A 91 9.60 12.72 -7.66
N ILE A 92 8.42 12.14 -7.57
CA ILE A 92 8.24 10.75 -7.16
C ILE A 92 8.41 9.86 -8.38
N ASP A 93 9.27 8.84 -8.27
CA ASP A 93 9.52 7.85 -9.31
C ASP A 93 8.97 6.48 -8.87
N GLU A 94 8.06 5.95 -9.66
CA GLU A 94 7.49 4.61 -9.48
C GLU A 94 7.95 3.72 -10.62
N ILE A 95 8.60 2.61 -10.30
CA ILE A 95 9.23 1.70 -11.26
C ILE A 95 8.35 0.47 -11.46
N LYS A 96 8.13 0.09 -12.72
CA LYS A 96 7.38 -1.12 -13.08
C LYS A 96 8.13 -1.95 -14.10
N GLY A 97 8.44 -3.19 -13.72
CA GLY A 97 8.91 -4.20 -14.66
C GLY A 97 7.74 -4.87 -15.38
N ILE A 98 7.77 -4.90 -16.69
CA ILE A 98 6.73 -5.51 -17.53
C ILE A 98 7.37 -6.32 -18.67
N TYR A 99 6.66 -7.34 -19.17
CA TYR A 99 7.11 -8.15 -20.32
C TYR A 99 6.59 -7.64 -21.66
N MET A 100 5.73 -6.62 -21.62
CA MET A 100 5.16 -6.03 -22.84
C MET A 100 6.19 -5.13 -23.52
N ASP A 101 6.23 -5.13 -24.86
CA ASP A 101 7.00 -4.17 -25.65
C ASP A 101 6.54 -2.74 -25.31
N LEU A 102 7.50 -1.90 -24.90
CA LEU A 102 7.22 -0.55 -24.43
C LEU A 102 6.69 0.39 -25.52
N SER A 103 6.84 0.05 -26.81
CA SER A 103 6.29 0.81 -27.93
C SER A 103 4.75 0.87 -27.90
N TYR A 104 4.10 -0.18 -27.37
CA TYR A 104 2.63 -0.23 -27.21
C TYR A 104 2.10 0.55 -25.99
N LEU A 105 2.99 1.09 -25.16
CA LEU A 105 2.59 1.83 -23.98
C LEU A 105 2.45 3.33 -24.32
N GLU A 106 1.27 3.77 -24.70
CA GLU A 106 1.00 5.16 -25.07
C GLU A 106 1.04 6.14 -23.88
N GLY A 107 0.83 5.63 -22.67
CA GLY A 107 0.84 6.41 -21.42
C GLY A 107 0.97 5.52 -20.21
N PRO A 108 1.01 6.11 -19.01
CA PRO A 108 1.08 5.33 -17.78
C PRO A 108 -0.21 4.56 -17.51
N VAL A 109 -0.08 3.32 -17.04
CA VAL A 109 -1.22 2.54 -16.56
C VAL A 109 -1.85 3.23 -15.34
N THR A 110 -3.17 3.42 -15.37
CA THR A 110 -3.91 4.20 -14.37
C THR A 110 -3.61 3.81 -12.92
N VAL A 111 -3.61 2.51 -12.61
CA VAL A 111 -3.34 2.00 -11.26
C VAL A 111 -1.89 2.28 -10.82
N HIS A 112 -0.93 2.20 -11.73
CA HIS A 112 0.48 2.49 -11.44
C HIS A 112 0.68 3.99 -11.19
N LEU A 113 0.11 4.84 -12.05
CA LEU A 113 0.15 6.30 -11.87
C LEU A 113 -0.54 6.71 -10.56
N ALA A 114 -1.64 6.07 -10.21
CA ALA A 114 -2.35 6.29 -8.95
C ALA A 114 -1.46 5.98 -7.72
N GLN A 115 -0.68 4.92 -7.78
CA GLN A 115 0.28 4.58 -6.72
C GLN A 115 1.32 5.70 -6.55
N ALA A 116 1.90 6.18 -7.64
CA ALA A 116 2.87 7.27 -7.62
C ALA A 116 2.26 8.59 -7.11
N LYS A 117 1.02 8.92 -7.51
CA LYS A 117 0.27 10.09 -7.00
C LYS A 117 0.02 10.00 -5.50
N CYS A 118 -0.34 8.82 -4.97
CA CYS A 118 -0.47 8.61 -3.54
C CYS A 118 0.84 8.94 -2.82
N TYR A 119 1.95 8.43 -3.30
CA TYR A 119 3.26 8.71 -2.69
C TYR A 119 3.65 10.18 -2.80
N ALA A 120 3.32 10.86 -3.91
CA ALA A 120 3.55 12.29 -4.06
C ALA A 120 2.80 13.10 -3.00
N TYR A 121 1.51 12.83 -2.81
CA TYR A 121 0.73 13.46 -1.76
C TYR A 121 1.27 13.16 -0.35
N MET A 122 1.54 11.89 -0.06
CA MET A 122 2.05 11.48 1.26
C MET A 122 3.40 12.13 1.57
N TYR A 123 4.27 12.28 0.56
CA TYR A 123 5.53 12.97 0.71
C TYR A 123 5.35 14.47 0.94
N ALA A 124 4.47 15.11 0.17
CA ALA A 124 4.14 16.53 0.35
C ALA A 124 3.62 16.82 1.78
N GLN A 125 2.76 15.95 2.31
CA GLN A 125 2.27 16.06 3.68
C GLN A 125 3.40 15.88 4.72
N LYS A 126 4.30 14.93 4.51
CA LYS A 126 5.45 14.69 5.38
C LYS A 126 6.38 15.91 5.43
N GLU A 127 6.66 16.51 4.29
CA GLU A 127 7.54 17.69 4.17
C GLU A 127 6.79 19.02 4.40
N ARG A 128 5.47 18.97 4.60
CA ARG A 128 4.60 20.13 4.83
C ARG A 128 4.65 21.17 3.71
N PHE A 129 4.62 20.70 2.47
CA PHE A 129 4.58 21.59 1.31
C PHE A 129 3.28 22.37 1.25
N ALA A 130 3.35 23.62 0.75
CA ALA A 130 2.17 24.44 0.53
C ALA A 130 1.32 23.90 -0.63
N PRO A 131 0.00 24.20 -0.68
CA PRO A 131 -0.91 23.64 -1.67
C PRO A 131 -0.57 23.94 -3.13
N ASP A 132 0.07 25.07 -3.38
CA ASP A 132 0.47 25.59 -4.69
C ASP A 132 1.82 25.05 -5.19
N VAL A 133 2.57 24.32 -4.34
CA VAL A 133 3.85 23.74 -4.72
C VAL A 133 3.62 22.68 -5.80
N GLN A 134 4.41 22.76 -6.87
CA GLN A 134 4.43 21.76 -7.94
C GLN A 134 5.28 20.54 -7.55
N MET A 135 4.80 19.37 -7.92
CA MET A 135 5.51 18.10 -7.78
C MET A 135 5.50 17.33 -9.09
N GLY A 136 6.59 16.66 -9.38
CA GLY A 136 6.69 15.69 -10.46
C GLY A 136 6.21 14.30 -10.02
N VAL A 137 5.55 13.61 -10.93
CA VAL A 137 5.19 12.19 -10.80
C VAL A 137 5.72 11.48 -12.04
N GLN A 138 6.71 10.64 -11.86
CA GLN A 138 7.36 9.87 -12.90
C GLN A 138 6.98 8.41 -12.82
N MET A 139 6.58 7.84 -13.94
CA MET A 139 6.42 6.40 -14.13
C MET A 139 7.59 5.87 -14.96
N THR A 140 8.38 4.99 -14.37
CA THR A 140 9.51 4.34 -15.04
C THR A 140 9.15 2.90 -15.36
N TYR A 141 8.89 2.60 -16.64
CA TYR A 141 8.66 1.23 -17.11
C TYR A 141 9.94 0.63 -17.63
N CYS A 142 10.20 -0.62 -17.28
CA CYS A 142 11.32 -1.39 -17.81
C CYS A 142 10.79 -2.72 -18.37
N ASN A 143 11.14 -3.00 -19.61
CA ASN A 143 10.91 -4.31 -20.22
C ASN A 143 11.85 -5.32 -19.55
N LEU A 144 11.30 -6.41 -19.00
CA LEU A 144 12.06 -7.40 -18.23
C LEU A 144 12.96 -8.29 -19.11
N ASP A 145 12.67 -8.40 -20.41
CA ASP A 145 13.45 -9.21 -21.36
C ASP A 145 14.57 -8.38 -21.99
N THR A 146 14.27 -7.14 -22.44
CA THR A 146 15.18 -6.29 -23.19
C THR A 146 15.92 -5.27 -22.32
N GLU A 147 15.45 -5.03 -21.09
CA GLU A 147 15.88 -3.97 -20.17
C GLU A 147 15.71 -2.55 -20.76
N GLU A 148 14.95 -2.40 -21.81
CA GLU A 148 14.57 -1.07 -22.32
C GLU A 148 13.77 -0.31 -21.28
N ILE A 149 13.99 1.02 -21.20
CA ILE A 149 13.33 1.89 -20.22
C ILE A 149 12.55 2.97 -20.94
N ARG A 150 11.28 3.16 -20.54
CA ARG A 150 10.43 4.27 -20.96
C ARG A 150 9.91 5.01 -19.75
N ARG A 151 9.94 6.35 -19.80
CA ARG A 151 9.47 7.21 -18.70
C ARG A 151 8.36 8.11 -19.15
N PHE A 152 7.38 8.28 -18.27
CA PHE A 152 6.30 9.26 -18.41
C PHE A 152 6.34 10.18 -17.20
N VAL A 153 6.37 11.48 -17.42
CA VAL A 153 6.41 12.48 -16.36
C VAL A 153 5.15 13.34 -16.43
N SER A 154 4.52 13.52 -15.31
CA SER A 154 3.37 14.42 -15.14
C SER A 154 3.64 15.35 -13.97
N HIS A 155 3.02 16.53 -13.97
CA HIS A 155 3.18 17.52 -12.92
C HIS A 155 1.81 17.80 -12.28
N TYR A 156 1.82 17.96 -10.97
CA TYR A 156 0.63 18.25 -10.18
C TYR A 156 0.97 19.23 -9.07
N THR A 157 0.05 20.10 -8.73
CA THR A 157 0.13 20.83 -7.47
C THR A 157 -0.18 19.91 -6.30
N VAL A 158 0.30 20.27 -5.11
CA VAL A 158 -0.04 19.55 -3.88
C VAL A 158 -1.55 19.54 -3.65
N GLN A 159 -2.25 20.61 -4.02
CA GLN A 159 -3.71 20.69 -3.94
C GLN A 159 -4.40 19.67 -4.85
N GLU A 160 -3.99 19.58 -6.11
CA GLU A 160 -4.56 18.58 -7.05
C GLU A 160 -4.31 17.13 -6.56
N LEU A 161 -3.13 16.87 -5.99
CA LEU A 161 -2.83 15.57 -5.38
C LEU A 161 -3.69 15.30 -4.14
N ALA A 162 -3.93 16.34 -3.31
CA ALA A 162 -4.76 16.24 -2.12
C ALA A 162 -6.20 15.89 -2.49
N ASP A 163 -6.81 16.67 -3.40
CA ASP A 163 -8.21 16.49 -3.82
C ASP A 163 -8.42 15.08 -4.41
N TRP A 164 -7.48 14.66 -5.26
CA TRP A 164 -7.52 13.33 -5.84
C TRP A 164 -7.35 12.21 -4.79
N PHE A 165 -6.36 12.33 -3.90
CA PHE A 165 -6.08 11.34 -2.86
C PHE A 165 -7.24 11.20 -1.88
N LEU A 166 -7.79 12.33 -1.42
CA LEU A 166 -8.94 12.34 -0.51
C LEU A 166 -10.20 11.74 -1.17
N GLY A 167 -10.37 11.92 -2.48
CA GLY A 167 -11.41 11.25 -3.25
C GLY A 167 -11.28 9.72 -3.22
N ILE A 168 -10.06 9.18 -3.45
CA ILE A 168 -9.78 7.73 -3.35
C ILE A 168 -10.03 7.21 -1.93
N VAL A 169 -9.61 7.97 -0.92
CA VAL A 169 -9.83 7.60 0.49
C VAL A 169 -11.32 7.56 0.81
N ALA A 170 -12.10 8.56 0.39
CA ALA A 170 -13.54 8.61 0.61
C ALA A 170 -14.28 7.41 -0.02
N GLU A 171 -13.86 6.97 -1.20
CA GLU A 171 -14.42 5.77 -1.83
C GLU A 171 -14.09 4.49 -1.04
N TYR A 172 -12.90 4.38 -0.48
CA TYR A 172 -12.51 3.23 0.35
C TYR A 172 -13.15 3.26 1.75
N GLU A 173 -13.49 4.44 2.27
CA GLU A 173 -14.00 4.62 3.63
C GLU A 173 -15.25 3.78 3.91
N LYS A 174 -16.12 3.62 2.93
CA LYS A 174 -17.31 2.74 3.00
C LYS A 174 -16.94 1.30 3.42
N TRP A 175 -15.82 0.79 2.91
CA TRP A 175 -15.31 -0.54 3.22
C TRP A 175 -14.58 -0.59 4.57
N ALA A 176 -13.87 0.47 4.92
CA ALA A 176 -13.23 0.61 6.22
C ALA A 176 -14.28 0.63 7.35
N ASP A 177 -15.37 1.39 7.17
CA ASP A 177 -16.50 1.43 8.10
C ASP A 177 -17.17 0.06 8.24
N PHE A 178 -17.43 -0.61 7.12
CA PHE A 178 -17.97 -1.97 7.14
C PHE A 178 -17.05 -2.93 7.89
N GLN A 179 -15.74 -2.90 7.65
CA GLN A 179 -14.78 -3.74 8.35
C GLN A 179 -14.76 -3.47 9.86
N TYR A 180 -14.82 -2.19 10.25
CA TYR A 180 -14.87 -1.79 11.64
C TYR A 180 -16.13 -2.35 12.32
N GLN A 181 -17.31 -2.06 11.75
CA GLN A 181 -18.60 -2.52 12.29
C GLN A 181 -18.70 -4.05 12.36
N TRP A 182 -18.24 -4.73 11.29
CA TRP A 182 -18.20 -6.18 11.26
C TRP A 182 -17.29 -6.74 12.35
N ARG A 183 -16.12 -6.15 12.57
CA ARG A 183 -15.18 -6.56 13.60
C ARG A 183 -15.80 -6.39 14.99
N CYS A 184 -16.46 -5.29 15.27
CA CYS A 184 -17.17 -5.06 16.54
C CYS A 184 -18.27 -6.11 16.77
N LYS A 185 -19.11 -6.36 15.77
CA LYS A 185 -20.18 -7.36 15.85
C LYS A 185 -19.62 -8.78 16.06
N ARG A 186 -18.57 -9.12 15.30
CA ARG A 186 -17.91 -10.42 15.41
C ARG A 186 -17.32 -10.63 16.80
N GLN A 187 -16.62 -9.64 17.36
CA GLN A 187 -16.04 -9.76 18.69
C GLN A 187 -17.11 -9.92 19.76
N ALA A 188 -18.19 -9.14 19.71
CA ALA A 188 -19.31 -9.27 20.62
C ALA A 188 -20.00 -10.65 20.52
N SER A 189 -20.08 -11.22 19.31
CA SER A 189 -20.62 -12.56 19.08
C SER A 189 -19.70 -13.65 19.63
N ILE A 190 -18.39 -13.58 19.36
CA ILE A 190 -17.40 -14.57 19.81
C ILE A 190 -17.34 -14.65 21.34
N GLN A 191 -17.46 -13.51 22.04
CA GLN A 191 -17.47 -13.48 23.51
C GLN A 191 -18.62 -14.28 24.14
N LYS A 192 -19.70 -14.50 23.40
CA LYS A 192 -20.89 -15.26 23.85
C LYS A 192 -20.87 -16.73 23.43
N LEU A 193 -19.81 -17.14 22.71
CA LEU A 193 -19.71 -18.46 22.14
C LEU A 193 -19.14 -19.41 23.20
N GLU A 194 -19.90 -20.40 23.58
CA GLU A 194 -19.43 -21.47 24.42
C GLU A 194 -18.88 -22.61 23.56
N PHE A 195 -17.86 -23.30 24.06
CA PHE A 195 -17.34 -24.47 23.37
C PHE A 195 -18.38 -25.60 23.47
N PRO A 196 -18.92 -26.12 22.35
CA PRO A 196 -20.09 -26.95 22.34
C PRO A 196 -19.84 -28.42 22.77
N PHE A 197 -18.61 -28.77 23.12
CA PHE A 197 -18.21 -30.12 23.49
C PHE A 197 -17.37 -30.12 24.76
N ASP A 198 -17.36 -31.25 25.45
CA ASP A 198 -16.41 -31.44 26.54
C ASP A 198 -14.96 -31.44 26.05
N TYR A 199 -14.09 -30.76 26.79
CA TYR A 199 -12.68 -30.75 26.46
C TYR A 199 -12.07 -32.14 26.64
N ARG A 200 -11.31 -32.59 25.64
CA ARG A 200 -10.46 -33.76 25.78
C ARG A 200 -9.28 -33.43 26.68
N GLU A 201 -8.64 -34.47 27.22
CA GLU A 201 -7.42 -34.34 28.02
C GLU A 201 -6.36 -33.51 27.27
N GLY A 202 -5.73 -32.54 27.93
CA GLY A 202 -4.76 -31.62 27.36
C GLY A 202 -5.31 -30.51 26.44
N GLN A 203 -6.53 -30.63 25.93
CA GLN A 203 -7.09 -29.65 24.96
C GLN A 203 -7.30 -28.26 25.58
N ARG A 204 -7.73 -28.19 26.83
CA ARG A 204 -7.91 -26.94 27.55
C ARG A 204 -6.59 -26.24 27.85
N GLU A 205 -5.55 -27.02 28.16
CA GLU A 205 -4.19 -26.51 28.39
C GLU A 205 -3.63 -25.94 27.09
N LEU A 206 -3.72 -26.70 26.00
CA LEU A 206 -3.29 -26.25 24.68
C LEU A 206 -3.99 -24.94 24.27
N ALA A 207 -5.32 -24.83 24.44
CA ALA A 207 -6.07 -23.62 24.12
C ALA A 207 -5.57 -22.42 24.95
N SER A 208 -5.29 -22.63 26.25
CA SER A 208 -4.73 -21.61 27.14
C SER A 208 -3.33 -21.18 26.72
N ASP A 209 -2.49 -22.10 26.31
CA ASP A 209 -1.12 -21.81 25.89
C ASP A 209 -1.08 -21.10 24.54
N VAL A 210 -1.93 -21.48 23.60
CA VAL A 210 -2.12 -20.74 22.33
C VAL A 210 -2.57 -19.30 22.63
N TYR A 211 -3.54 -19.11 23.49
CA TYR A 211 -4.02 -17.77 23.87
C TYR A 211 -2.89 -16.93 24.49
N ARG A 212 -2.18 -17.48 25.48
CA ARG A 212 -1.04 -16.81 26.13
C ARG A 212 0.08 -16.45 25.16
N THR A 213 0.35 -17.34 24.22
CA THR A 213 1.39 -17.16 23.19
C THR A 213 1.03 -16.01 22.25
N ILE A 214 -0.20 -15.97 21.76
CA ILE A 214 -0.73 -14.87 20.94
C ILE A 214 -0.69 -13.55 21.70
N TYR A 215 -1.19 -13.55 22.95
CA TYR A 215 -1.22 -12.36 23.80
C TYR A 215 0.18 -11.78 24.06
N ARG A 216 1.16 -12.66 24.28
CA ARG A 216 2.56 -12.29 24.55
C ARG A 216 3.40 -12.08 23.29
N LYS A 217 2.83 -12.25 22.10
CA LYS A 217 3.53 -12.20 20.80
C LYS A 217 4.77 -13.10 20.75
N LYS A 218 4.65 -14.32 21.26
CA LYS A 218 5.71 -15.34 21.30
C LYS A 218 5.36 -16.50 20.37
N ASN A 219 6.31 -17.39 20.14
CA ASN A 219 6.09 -18.65 19.42
C ASN A 219 5.68 -19.75 20.43
N LEU A 220 4.81 -20.64 20.01
CA LEU A 220 4.47 -21.89 20.72
C LEU A 220 5.28 -23.00 20.08
N PHE A 221 6.01 -23.75 20.89
CA PHE A 221 6.80 -24.92 20.49
C PHE A 221 6.27 -26.15 21.19
#